data_59739b3a6845ce0f73cb8896cc172932
#
_entry.id   59739b3a6845ce0f73cb8896cc172932
#
_cell.length_a   1.000
_cell.length_b   1.000
_cell.length_c   1.000
_cell.angle_alpha   90.00
_cell.angle_beta   90.00
_cell.angle_gamma   90.00
#
_symmetry.space_group_name_H-M   'P 1'
#
loop_
_entity.id
_entity.type
_entity.pdbx_description
1 polymer ?
#
loop_
_entity_poly.entity_id
_entity_poly.type
_entity_poly.pdbx_seq_one_letter_code
_entity_poly.pdbx_strand_id
1 'polypeptide(L)'
;KELATRGNIRQYRDRKDMFIDPMTCPWNKLIRRRLLTDNDIWFPEGYIYEDTSFYLKLRPFVKKQAKMLGVYVYHRDRGDSTMNDNKSRRVGNIFPVLQDACRFYREKELMDTYGKELEYFCTRILLCSSMGRISRVRDRKLRKSLREETFVFLRENFPEYRKNPYLGNGLKGRYLRIATPALCGICGGTIGRCRPGGLPG
;
A
#
# COMPACT_ATOMS: atom_id res chain seq x y z
N LYS A 1 -36.29 -0.71 13.84
CA LYS A 1 -35.06 -1.54 13.98
C LYS A 1 -33.90 -0.57 14.19
N GLU A 2 -33.55 -0.34 15.46
CA GLU A 2 -32.34 0.38 15.82
C GLU A 2 -31.14 -0.41 15.26
N LEU A 3 -30.46 0.18 14.30
CA LEU A 3 -29.11 -0.24 13.93
C LEU A 3 -28.23 0.00 15.14
N ALA A 4 -27.79 -1.07 15.78
CA ALA A 4 -26.88 -1.02 16.90
C ALA A 4 -25.55 -0.40 16.48
N THR A 5 -25.47 0.91 16.47
CA THR A 5 -24.28 1.72 16.24
C THR A 5 -23.44 1.80 17.52
N ARG A 6 -23.10 0.67 18.12
CA ARG A 6 -22.01 0.58 19.09
C ARG A 6 -20.77 0.00 18.37
N GLY A 7 -20.35 0.66 17.31
CA GLY A 7 -19.00 0.45 16.78
C GLY A 7 -18.03 1.02 17.80
N ASN A 8 -17.05 0.23 18.25
CA ASN A 8 -15.94 0.72 19.04
C ASN A 8 -15.26 1.86 18.26
N ILE A 9 -15.52 3.11 18.68
CA ILE A 9 -14.81 4.27 18.18
C ILE A 9 -13.39 4.13 18.71
N ARG A 10 -12.50 3.57 17.93
CA ARG A 10 -11.08 3.64 18.22
C ARG A 10 -10.64 5.06 17.94
N GLN A 11 -10.48 5.86 18.97
CA GLN A 11 -9.64 7.04 18.90
C GLN A 11 -8.21 6.52 18.75
N TYR A 12 -7.68 6.55 17.54
CA TYR A 12 -6.27 6.26 17.33
C TYR A 12 -5.47 7.40 17.94
N ARG A 13 -4.93 7.18 19.12
CA ARG A 13 -4.05 8.14 19.81
C ARG A 13 -2.78 8.36 19.00
N ASP A 14 -2.32 7.32 18.29
CA ASP A 14 -1.23 7.39 17.33
C ASP A 14 -1.75 7.09 15.92
N ARG A 15 -1.80 8.13 15.06
CA ARG A 15 -2.21 8.00 13.66
C ARG A 15 -1.23 7.17 12.84
N LYS A 16 -0.03 6.97 13.32
CA LYS A 16 1.05 6.24 12.66
C LYS A 16 0.73 4.76 12.54
N ASP A 17 0.02 4.18 13.50
CA ASP A 17 -0.45 2.79 13.45
C ASP A 17 -1.28 2.47 12.18
N MET A 18 -1.94 3.47 11.61
CA MET A 18 -2.75 3.30 10.41
C MET A 18 -1.93 2.97 9.16
N PHE A 19 -0.62 3.25 9.16
CA PHE A 19 0.28 2.93 8.04
C PHE A 19 0.85 1.51 8.13
N ILE A 20 0.83 0.88 9.30
CA ILE A 20 1.49 -0.40 9.53
C ILE A 20 0.74 -1.55 8.85
N ASP A 21 -0.59 -1.56 8.94
CA ASP A 21 -1.45 -2.56 8.28
C ASP A 21 -2.64 -1.92 7.55
N PRO A 22 -2.39 -1.22 6.45
CA PRO A 22 -3.43 -0.48 5.77
C PRO A 22 -4.32 -1.37 4.91
N MET A 23 -5.63 -1.18 5.07
CA MET A 23 -6.61 -1.62 4.09
C MET A 23 -6.86 -0.46 3.10
N THR A 24 -6.21 -0.47 1.96
CA THR A 24 -6.22 0.64 0.99
C THR A 24 -7.54 0.78 0.23
N CYS A 25 -8.29 -0.31 0.06
CA CYS A 25 -9.53 -0.31 -0.72
C CYS A 25 -10.54 0.76 -0.24
N PRO A 26 -11.11 1.58 -1.14
CA PRO A 26 -12.01 2.69 -0.78
C PRO A 26 -13.44 2.23 -0.52
N TRP A 27 -13.88 1.12 -1.13
CA TRP A 27 -15.26 0.65 -1.14
C TRP A 27 -15.81 0.23 0.25
N ASN A 28 -14.95 0.01 1.23
CA ASN A 28 -15.34 -0.34 2.61
C ASN A 28 -15.25 0.85 3.57
N LYS A 29 -15.24 2.08 3.07
CA LYS A 29 -15.05 3.29 3.86
C LYS A 29 -16.11 4.34 3.54
N LEU A 30 -16.61 5.00 4.58
CA LEU A 30 -17.32 6.26 4.48
C LEU A 30 -16.35 7.38 4.92
N ILE A 31 -16.12 8.33 4.05
CA ILE A 31 -15.14 9.40 4.27
C ILE A 31 -15.89 10.73 4.25
N ARG A 32 -15.63 11.58 5.25
CA ARG A 32 -16.22 12.91 5.27
C ARG A 32 -15.68 13.72 4.07
N ARG A 33 -16.58 14.22 3.22
CA ARG A 33 -16.22 14.94 1.99
C ARG A 33 -15.20 16.06 2.22
N ARG A 34 -15.39 16.89 3.25
CA ARG A 34 -14.46 18.00 3.58
C ARG A 34 -13.02 17.53 3.81
N LEU A 35 -12.83 16.32 4.32
CA LEU A 35 -11.48 15.77 4.50
C LEU A 35 -10.75 15.62 3.17
N LEU A 36 -11.46 15.38 2.10
CA LEU A 36 -10.91 15.27 0.74
C LEU A 36 -10.74 16.64 0.10
N THR A 37 -11.80 17.43 0.08
CA THR A 37 -11.82 18.76 -0.61
C THR A 37 -10.88 19.76 0.03
N ASP A 38 -10.82 19.83 1.36
CA ASP A 38 -9.99 20.83 2.08
C ASP A 38 -8.50 20.48 2.00
N ASN A 39 -8.14 19.24 1.64
CA ASN A 39 -6.76 18.77 1.53
C ASN A 39 -6.34 18.43 0.10
N ASP A 40 -7.21 18.65 -0.89
CA ASP A 40 -6.97 18.35 -2.30
C ASP A 40 -6.58 16.87 -2.54
N ILE A 41 -7.40 15.95 -2.00
CA ILE A 41 -7.16 14.50 -2.08
C ILE A 41 -8.04 13.88 -3.14
N TRP A 42 -7.43 13.46 -4.25
CA TRP A 42 -8.08 12.84 -5.39
C TRP A 42 -7.39 11.54 -5.79
N PHE A 43 -8.13 10.70 -6.49
CA PHE A 43 -7.57 9.51 -7.13
C PHE A 43 -6.70 9.94 -8.31
N PRO A 44 -5.47 9.39 -8.47
CA PRO A 44 -4.72 9.60 -9.70
C PRO A 44 -5.41 8.89 -10.87
N GLU A 45 -5.63 9.64 -11.96
CA GLU A 45 -6.31 9.12 -13.15
C GLU A 45 -5.37 8.34 -14.06
N GLY A 46 -5.90 7.35 -14.77
CA GLY A 46 -5.18 6.57 -15.78
C GLY A 46 -4.32 5.42 -15.26
N TYR A 47 -4.28 5.19 -13.95
CA TYR A 47 -3.50 4.11 -13.33
C TYR A 47 -4.37 3.09 -12.63
N ILE A 48 -3.92 1.84 -12.59
CA ILE A 48 -4.40 0.85 -11.61
C ILE A 48 -3.62 1.04 -10.30
N TYR A 49 -4.19 0.62 -9.16
CA TYR A 49 -3.69 0.85 -7.79
C TYR A 49 -3.86 2.31 -7.30
N GLU A 50 -4.74 3.06 -7.95
CA GLU A 50 -5.12 4.43 -7.61
C GLU A 50 -5.56 4.58 -6.14
N ASP A 51 -6.19 3.52 -5.60
CA ASP A 51 -6.60 3.41 -4.20
C ASP A 51 -5.42 3.52 -3.22
N THR A 52 -4.24 3.09 -3.64
CA THR A 52 -3.02 3.15 -2.82
C THR A 52 -2.57 4.60 -2.60
N SER A 53 -2.46 5.42 -3.66
CA SER A 53 -2.11 6.83 -3.52
C SER A 53 -3.18 7.59 -2.76
N PHE A 54 -4.45 7.40 -3.12
CA PHE A 54 -5.58 8.03 -2.44
C PHE A 54 -5.55 7.75 -0.92
N TYR A 55 -5.34 6.50 -0.54
CA TYR A 55 -5.23 6.11 0.85
C TYR A 55 -4.08 6.79 1.58
N LEU A 56 -2.89 6.81 0.97
CA LEU A 56 -1.71 7.44 1.57
C LEU A 56 -1.92 8.93 1.78
N LYS A 57 -2.47 9.65 0.79
CA LYS A 57 -2.80 11.07 0.89
C LYS A 57 -3.82 11.35 2.01
N LEU A 58 -4.80 10.47 2.18
CA LEU A 58 -5.87 10.63 3.16
C LEU A 58 -5.35 10.48 4.61
N ARG A 59 -4.43 9.57 4.85
CA ARG A 59 -4.05 9.13 6.22
C ARG A 59 -3.57 10.24 7.15
N PRO A 60 -2.71 11.17 6.76
CA PRO A 60 -2.23 12.23 7.63
C PRO A 60 -3.36 13.10 8.23
N PHE A 61 -4.48 13.21 7.52
CA PHE A 61 -5.59 14.10 7.90
C PHE A 61 -6.69 13.40 8.70
N VAL A 62 -6.69 12.08 8.80
CA VAL A 62 -7.71 11.33 9.56
C VAL A 62 -7.47 11.49 11.06
N LYS A 63 -8.33 12.26 11.73
CA LYS A 63 -8.27 12.49 13.19
C LYS A 63 -9.03 11.42 13.99
N LYS A 64 -10.14 10.94 13.48
CA LYS A 64 -11.02 9.95 14.12
C LYS A 64 -11.49 8.93 13.10
N GLN A 65 -11.52 7.68 13.49
CA GLN A 65 -12.06 6.58 12.69
C GLN A 65 -12.92 5.69 13.58
N ALA A 66 -14.10 5.32 13.08
CA ALA A 66 -14.95 4.31 13.70
C ALA A 66 -14.98 3.06 12.81
N LYS A 67 -14.98 1.88 13.43
CA LYS A 67 -15.22 0.62 12.74
C LYS A 67 -16.68 0.24 12.93
N MET A 68 -17.39 0.08 11.82
CA MET A 68 -18.75 -0.46 11.82
C MET A 68 -18.70 -1.97 11.58
N LEU A 69 -19.54 -2.69 12.31
CA LEU A 69 -19.84 -4.08 11.99
C LEU A 69 -20.87 -4.09 10.87
N GLY A 70 -20.51 -4.60 9.72
CA GLY A 70 -21.37 -4.71 8.55
C GLY A 70 -20.87 -5.78 7.61
N VAL A 71 -21.78 -6.34 6.82
CA VAL A 71 -21.45 -7.30 5.76
C VAL A 71 -21.29 -6.54 4.46
N TYR A 72 -20.13 -6.69 3.83
CA TYR A 72 -19.89 -6.23 2.47
C TYR A 72 -19.72 -7.45 1.57
N VAL A 73 -20.59 -7.56 0.56
CA VAL A 73 -20.51 -8.66 -0.41
C VAL A 73 -19.58 -8.26 -1.54
N TYR A 74 -18.46 -8.94 -1.64
CA TYR A 74 -17.46 -8.73 -2.70
C TYR A 74 -17.60 -9.79 -3.79
N HIS A 75 -18.08 -9.39 -4.96
CA HIS A 75 -18.20 -10.28 -6.14
C HIS A 75 -16.85 -10.47 -6.79
N ARG A 76 -16.30 -11.68 -6.70
CA ARG A 76 -14.94 -12.02 -7.20
C ARG A 76 -14.92 -12.52 -8.65
N ASP A 77 -16.05 -12.98 -9.17
CA ASP A 77 -16.14 -13.73 -10.43
C ASP A 77 -16.48 -12.86 -11.65
N ARG A 78 -16.13 -11.57 -11.59
CA ARG A 78 -16.25 -10.67 -12.73
C ARG A 78 -15.09 -10.91 -13.68
N GLY A 79 -15.40 -11.37 -14.93
CA GLY A 79 -14.38 -11.63 -15.96
C GLY A 79 -13.60 -10.40 -16.41
N ASP A 80 -14.16 -9.20 -16.21
CA ASP A 80 -13.59 -7.89 -16.53
C ASP A 80 -12.85 -7.21 -15.34
N SER A 81 -12.62 -7.97 -14.27
CA SER A 81 -11.94 -7.44 -13.09
C SER A 81 -10.48 -7.04 -13.41
N THR A 82 -10.13 -5.79 -13.10
CA THR A 82 -8.76 -5.24 -13.19
C THR A 82 -7.75 -6.09 -12.41
N MET A 83 -8.20 -6.87 -11.42
CA MET A 83 -7.38 -7.83 -10.68
C MET A 83 -6.89 -8.99 -11.54
N ASN A 84 -7.54 -9.29 -12.67
CA ASN A 84 -7.13 -10.37 -13.59
C ASN A 84 -5.98 -9.94 -14.51
N ASP A 85 -5.71 -8.63 -14.64
CA ASP A 85 -4.67 -8.07 -15.51
C ASP A 85 -3.28 -7.99 -14.84
N ASN A 86 -3.08 -8.72 -13.74
CA ASN A 86 -1.80 -8.75 -12.99
C ASN A 86 -0.62 -9.41 -13.76
N LYS A 87 -0.80 -9.75 -15.03
CA LYS A 87 0.25 -10.38 -15.88
C LYS A 87 0.78 -9.42 -16.93
N SER A 88 0.26 -8.20 -16.98
CA SER A 88 0.55 -7.19 -17.99
C SER A 88 1.58 -6.17 -17.52
N ARG A 89 1.99 -5.29 -18.44
CA ARG A 89 2.83 -4.12 -18.18
C ARG A 89 2.25 -3.17 -17.11
N ARG A 90 0.93 -3.21 -16.90
CA ARG A 90 0.22 -2.38 -15.91
C ARG A 90 0.64 -2.62 -14.46
N VAL A 91 1.31 -3.76 -14.17
CA VAL A 91 1.93 -4.00 -12.85
C VAL A 91 2.90 -2.88 -12.46
N GLY A 92 3.55 -2.22 -13.43
CA GLY A 92 4.43 -1.07 -13.23
C GLY A 92 3.71 0.22 -12.80
N ASN A 93 2.38 0.29 -12.92
CA ASN A 93 1.61 1.47 -12.50
C ASN A 93 1.76 1.78 -10.99
N ILE A 94 2.25 0.83 -10.22
CA ILE A 94 2.53 1.07 -8.80
C ILE A 94 3.57 2.18 -8.58
N PHE A 95 4.55 2.34 -9.47
CA PHE A 95 5.60 3.36 -9.33
C PHE A 95 5.05 4.78 -9.47
N PRO A 96 4.38 5.17 -10.58
CA PRO A 96 3.78 6.51 -10.68
C PRO A 96 2.74 6.78 -9.59
N VAL A 97 2.00 5.77 -9.14
CA VAL A 97 1.03 5.89 -8.05
C VAL A 97 1.72 6.20 -6.72
N LEU A 98 2.81 5.52 -6.39
CA LEU A 98 3.58 5.82 -5.17
C LEU A 98 4.34 7.15 -5.30
N GLN A 99 4.83 7.50 -6.50
CA GLN A 99 5.48 8.78 -6.75
C GLN A 99 4.51 9.96 -6.54
N ASP A 100 3.25 9.80 -6.94
CA ASP A 100 2.18 10.78 -6.68
C ASP A 100 1.97 10.99 -5.17
N ALA A 101 1.93 9.93 -4.38
CA ALA A 101 1.86 10.04 -2.93
C ALA A 101 3.12 10.71 -2.33
N CYS A 102 4.32 10.32 -2.78
CA CYS A 102 5.57 10.93 -2.30
C CYS A 102 5.64 12.43 -2.61
N ARG A 103 5.19 12.84 -3.82
CA ARG A 103 5.10 14.24 -4.22
C ARG A 103 4.15 15.00 -3.28
N PHE A 104 2.95 14.49 -3.07
CA PHE A 104 1.95 15.08 -2.17
C PHE A 104 2.49 15.29 -0.75
N TYR A 105 3.24 14.33 -0.20
CA TYR A 105 3.83 14.45 1.12
C TYR A 105 4.90 15.55 1.19
N ARG A 106 5.67 15.75 0.12
CA ARG A 106 6.66 16.83 0.03
C ARG A 106 5.95 18.20 -0.07
N GLU A 107 4.97 18.33 -0.96
CA GLU A 107 4.20 19.56 -1.18
C GLU A 107 3.41 20.00 0.05
N LYS A 108 2.93 19.06 0.85
CA LYS A 108 2.18 19.34 2.10
C LYS A 108 3.06 19.34 3.35
N GLU A 109 4.39 19.31 3.20
CA GLU A 109 5.37 19.31 4.30
C GLU A 109 5.13 18.19 5.34
N LEU A 110 4.65 17.03 4.88
CA LEU A 110 4.29 15.89 5.73
C LEU A 110 5.47 14.92 5.96
N MET A 111 6.61 15.12 5.28
CA MET A 111 7.74 14.19 5.33
C MET A 111 8.37 14.12 6.72
N ASP A 112 8.50 15.24 7.44
CA ASP A 112 9.07 15.26 8.78
C ASP A 112 8.21 14.50 9.79
N THR A 113 6.90 14.58 9.64
CA THR A 113 5.95 13.94 10.57
C THR A 113 5.66 12.48 10.23
N TYR A 114 5.50 12.16 8.94
CA TYR A 114 5.01 10.86 8.46
C TYR A 114 5.93 10.18 7.45
N GLY A 115 7.12 10.72 7.20
CA GLY A 115 8.04 10.17 6.19
C GLY A 115 8.48 8.73 6.49
N LYS A 116 8.67 8.38 7.76
CA LYS A 116 9.05 7.00 8.15
C LYS A 116 7.92 5.99 7.94
N GLU A 117 6.70 6.40 8.15
CA GLU A 117 5.51 5.59 7.88
C GLU A 117 5.32 5.40 6.37
N LEU A 118 5.45 6.47 5.59
CA LEU A 118 5.41 6.41 4.13
C LEU A 118 6.51 5.51 3.57
N GLU A 119 7.76 5.67 4.04
CA GLU A 119 8.91 4.83 3.69
C GLU A 119 8.62 3.35 3.97
N TYR A 120 8.09 3.05 5.16
CA TYR A 120 7.73 1.68 5.53
C TYR A 120 6.64 1.10 4.62
N PHE A 121 5.59 1.89 4.34
CA PHE A 121 4.52 1.47 3.46
C PHE A 121 5.03 1.15 2.05
N CYS A 122 5.79 2.09 1.46
CA CYS A 122 6.36 1.93 0.12
C CYS A 122 7.30 0.72 0.06
N THR A 123 8.18 0.56 1.03
CA THR A 123 9.09 -0.58 1.13
C THR A 123 8.31 -1.90 1.17
N ARG A 124 7.32 -1.98 2.03
CA ARG A 124 6.50 -3.18 2.20
C ARG A 124 5.69 -3.53 0.95
N ILE A 125 4.99 -2.55 0.36
CA ILE A 125 4.15 -2.82 -0.81
C ILE A 125 5.00 -3.21 -2.02
N LEU A 126 6.14 -2.57 -2.22
CA LEU A 126 7.03 -2.83 -3.33
C LEU A 126 7.73 -4.19 -3.19
N LEU A 127 8.36 -4.46 -2.05
CA LEU A 127 9.14 -5.69 -1.86
C LEU A 127 8.30 -6.94 -1.55
N CYS A 128 7.04 -6.79 -1.09
CA CYS A 128 6.15 -7.93 -0.87
C CYS A 128 5.11 -8.08 -1.97
N SER A 129 4.05 -7.25 -1.95
CA SER A 129 2.89 -7.42 -2.83
C SER A 129 3.22 -7.21 -4.31
N SER A 130 3.97 -6.14 -4.63
CA SER A 130 4.32 -5.83 -6.01
C SER A 130 5.34 -6.83 -6.55
N MET A 131 6.31 -7.24 -5.74
CA MET A 131 7.27 -8.26 -6.16
C MET A 131 6.58 -9.59 -6.50
N GLY A 132 5.56 -9.98 -5.73
CA GLY A 132 4.74 -11.15 -6.03
C GLY A 132 3.92 -11.01 -7.32
N ARG A 133 3.51 -9.80 -7.70
CA ARG A 133 2.84 -9.53 -8.99
C ARG A 133 3.86 -9.54 -10.14
N ILE A 134 4.99 -8.89 -9.97
CA ILE A 134 6.10 -8.84 -10.94
C ILE A 134 6.57 -10.24 -11.30
N SER A 135 6.66 -11.17 -10.33
CA SER A 135 7.08 -12.54 -10.59
C SER A 135 6.16 -13.31 -11.55
N ARG A 136 4.90 -12.90 -11.69
CA ARG A 136 3.91 -13.49 -12.59
C ARG A 136 3.91 -12.88 -14.00
N VAL A 137 4.65 -11.81 -14.24
CA VAL A 137 4.80 -11.20 -15.57
C VAL A 137 5.51 -12.20 -16.47
N ARG A 138 4.90 -12.54 -17.63
CA ARG A 138 5.43 -13.54 -18.55
C ARG A 138 6.70 -13.07 -19.26
N ASP A 139 6.72 -11.82 -19.69
CA ASP A 139 7.89 -11.23 -20.35
C ASP A 139 9.06 -11.14 -19.36
N ARG A 140 10.13 -11.88 -19.69
CA ARG A 140 11.34 -11.97 -18.84
C ARG A 140 12.10 -10.65 -18.77
N LYS A 141 12.16 -9.89 -19.87
CA LYS A 141 12.83 -8.58 -19.91
C LYS A 141 12.08 -7.56 -19.07
N LEU A 142 10.77 -7.47 -19.28
CA LEU A 142 9.91 -6.59 -18.48
C LEU A 142 9.96 -6.95 -16.98
N ARG A 143 9.90 -8.23 -16.65
CA ARG A 143 9.99 -8.69 -15.25
C ARG A 143 11.31 -8.29 -14.60
N LYS A 144 12.44 -8.35 -15.34
CA LYS A 144 13.75 -7.90 -14.86
C LYS A 144 13.75 -6.39 -14.65
N SER A 145 13.29 -5.62 -15.63
CA SER A 145 13.19 -4.16 -15.57
C SER A 145 12.36 -3.68 -14.37
N LEU A 146 11.16 -4.24 -14.16
CA LEU A 146 10.29 -3.88 -13.04
C LEU A 146 10.91 -4.19 -11.67
N ARG A 147 11.71 -5.26 -11.57
CA ARG A 147 12.47 -5.52 -10.34
C ARG A 147 13.53 -4.47 -10.09
N GLU A 148 14.30 -4.13 -11.10
CA GLU A 148 15.34 -3.10 -10.99
C GLU A 148 14.72 -1.75 -10.63
N GLU A 149 13.63 -1.36 -11.29
CA GLU A 149 12.88 -0.14 -11.01
C GLU A 149 12.37 -0.08 -9.56
N THR A 150 11.95 -1.21 -8.99
CA THR A 150 11.58 -1.30 -7.57
C THR A 150 12.69 -0.79 -6.65
N PHE A 151 13.93 -1.20 -6.89
CA PHE A 151 15.06 -0.80 -6.05
C PHE A 151 15.59 0.60 -6.38
N VAL A 152 15.44 1.04 -7.63
CA VAL A 152 15.71 2.44 -8.01
C VAL A 152 14.76 3.36 -7.25
N PHE A 153 13.46 3.11 -7.33
CA PHE A 153 12.44 3.89 -6.62
C PHE A 153 12.75 4.00 -5.11
N LEU A 154 13.07 2.88 -4.47
CA LEU A 154 13.37 2.87 -3.03
C LEU A 154 14.63 3.67 -2.68
N ARG A 155 15.69 3.57 -3.49
CA ARG A 155 16.91 4.33 -3.24
C ARG A 155 16.74 5.83 -3.43
N GLU A 156 15.99 6.23 -4.46
CA GLU A 156 15.77 7.65 -4.78
C GLU A 156 14.85 8.35 -3.79
N ASN A 157 13.77 7.68 -3.36
CA ASN A 157 12.80 8.30 -2.47
C ASN A 157 13.09 8.05 -0.99
N PHE A 158 13.75 6.93 -0.64
CA PHE A 158 13.95 6.46 0.73
C PHE A 158 15.32 5.76 0.88
N PRO A 159 16.45 6.47 0.82
CA PRO A 159 17.78 5.86 0.84
C PRO A 159 18.04 4.99 2.08
N GLU A 160 17.44 5.33 3.21
CA GLU A 160 17.58 4.63 4.50
C GLU A 160 16.48 3.57 4.76
N TYR A 161 15.70 3.16 3.75
CA TYR A 161 14.55 2.27 3.93
C TYR A 161 14.87 0.97 4.68
N ARG A 162 16.10 0.48 4.58
CA ARG A 162 16.57 -0.74 5.28
C ARG A 162 16.70 -0.58 6.79
N LYS A 163 16.82 0.67 7.26
CA LYS A 163 16.95 1.04 8.68
C LYS A 163 15.62 1.51 9.28
N ASN A 164 14.53 1.44 8.52
CA ASN A 164 13.23 1.90 8.98
C ASN A 164 12.82 1.21 10.29
N PRO A 165 12.38 1.97 11.31
CA PRO A 165 12.07 1.44 12.63
C PRO A 165 10.88 0.46 12.64
N TYR A 166 9.98 0.54 11.65
CA TYR A 166 8.81 -0.33 11.55
C TYR A 166 9.10 -1.71 10.95
N LEU A 167 10.32 -1.99 10.52
CA LEU A 167 10.67 -3.27 9.87
C LEU A 167 10.68 -4.48 10.83
N GLY A 168 10.45 -4.37 12.09
CA GLY A 168 10.40 -5.50 13.03
C GLY A 168 11.52 -6.54 12.88
N ASN A 169 11.66 -7.46 13.84
CA ASN A 169 12.75 -8.47 13.86
C ASN A 169 12.35 -9.85 13.31
N GLY A 170 11.09 -10.03 12.91
CA GLY A 170 10.59 -11.29 12.34
C GLY A 170 11.13 -11.56 10.91
N LEU A 171 10.79 -12.71 10.36
CA LEU A 171 11.24 -13.13 9.03
C LEU A 171 10.96 -12.12 7.93
N LYS A 172 9.79 -11.47 7.97
CA LYS A 172 9.42 -10.41 7.04
C LYS A 172 10.34 -9.19 7.14
N GLY A 173 10.62 -8.71 8.35
CA GLY A 173 11.51 -7.57 8.56
C GLY A 173 12.94 -7.87 8.13
N ARG A 174 13.44 -9.07 8.41
CA ARG A 174 14.75 -9.54 7.93
C ARG A 174 14.81 -9.54 6.40
N TYR A 175 13.78 -10.10 5.74
CA TYR A 175 13.68 -10.09 4.28
C TYR A 175 13.73 -8.65 3.72
N LEU A 176 12.93 -7.73 4.26
CA LEU A 176 12.87 -6.35 3.78
C LEU A 176 14.24 -5.63 3.89
N ARG A 177 15.06 -5.97 4.89
CA ARG A 177 16.41 -5.41 5.06
C ARG A 177 17.43 -5.96 4.06
N ILE A 178 17.35 -7.25 3.71
CA ILE A 178 18.36 -7.92 2.87
C ILE A 178 17.94 -8.05 1.40
N ALA A 179 16.70 -7.72 1.05
CA ALA A 179 16.17 -7.85 -0.29
C ALA A 179 17.06 -7.14 -1.33
N THR A 180 17.37 -7.84 -2.41
CA THR A 180 18.10 -7.35 -3.58
C THR A 180 17.39 -7.79 -4.86
N PRO A 181 17.65 -7.17 -6.02
CA PRO A 181 17.07 -7.61 -7.29
C PRO A 181 17.35 -9.09 -7.60
N ALA A 182 18.55 -9.57 -7.26
CA ALA A 182 18.95 -10.97 -7.46
C ALA A 182 18.16 -11.90 -6.54
N LEU A 183 18.11 -11.62 -5.23
CA LEU A 183 17.37 -12.42 -4.25
C LEU A 183 15.89 -12.51 -4.61
N CYS A 184 15.26 -11.40 -4.97
CA CYS A 184 13.87 -11.36 -5.43
C CYS A 184 13.65 -12.12 -6.75
N GLY A 185 14.69 -12.28 -7.57
CA GLY A 185 14.65 -13.09 -8.78
C GLY A 185 14.56 -14.60 -8.49
N ILE A 186 15.23 -15.05 -7.45
CA ILE A 186 15.29 -16.46 -7.02
C ILE A 186 14.03 -16.83 -6.22
N CYS A 187 13.63 -15.98 -5.28
CA CYS A 187 12.53 -16.25 -4.34
C CYS A 187 11.13 -15.91 -4.89
N GLY A 188 11.01 -15.45 -6.15
CA GLY A 188 9.77 -14.90 -6.73
C GLY A 188 8.53 -15.82 -6.70
N GLY A 189 8.71 -17.13 -6.44
CA GLY A 189 7.62 -18.08 -6.27
C GLY A 189 7.11 -18.22 -4.81
N THR A 190 7.93 -17.92 -3.83
CA THR A 190 7.65 -18.24 -2.41
C THR A 190 7.08 -17.04 -1.64
N ILE A 191 7.44 -15.82 -2.01
CA ILE A 191 7.11 -14.58 -1.27
C ILE A 191 5.66 -14.12 -1.48
N GLY A 192 5.02 -14.53 -2.58
CA GLY A 192 3.62 -14.18 -2.88
C GLY A 192 2.58 -14.80 -1.92
N ARG A 193 2.98 -15.63 -0.97
CA ARG A 193 2.11 -16.28 0.02
C ARG A 193 2.05 -15.61 1.38
N CYS A 194 2.69 -14.45 1.59
CA CYS A 194 2.39 -13.64 2.77
C CYS A 194 0.98 -13.06 2.63
N ARG A 195 -0.04 -13.86 2.92
CA ARG A 195 -1.41 -13.38 3.12
C ARG A 195 -1.37 -12.34 4.25
N PRO A 196 -2.07 -11.23 4.13
CA PRO A 196 -2.39 -10.41 5.31
C PRO A 196 -3.07 -11.36 6.31
N GLY A 197 -2.59 -11.34 7.55
CA GLY A 197 -3.08 -12.23 8.60
C GLY A 197 -4.59 -12.22 8.64
N GLY A 198 -5.18 -13.43 8.54
CA GLY A 198 -6.57 -13.62 8.86
C GLY A 198 -6.78 -13.19 10.30
N LEU A 199 -7.79 -12.39 10.54
CA LEU A 199 -8.29 -12.12 11.87
C LEU A 199 -8.63 -13.48 12.52
N PRO A 200 -8.18 -13.75 13.75
CA PRO A 200 -8.75 -14.86 14.51
C PRO A 200 -10.23 -14.57 14.73
N GLY A 201 -11.05 -15.61 14.59
CA GLY A 201 -12.50 -15.59 14.74
C GLY A 201 -12.98 -15.14 16.13
#